data_eebf77129476acc588a627eb3d824f16
#
_entry.id   eebf77129476acc588a627eb3d824f16
#
_cell.length_a   1.000
_cell.length_b   1.000
_cell.length_c   1.000
_cell.angle_alpha   90.00
_cell.angle_beta   90.00
_cell.angle_gamma   90.00
#
_symmetry.space_group_name_H-M   'P 1'
#
loop_
_entity.id
_entity.type
_entity.pdbx_description
1 polymer ?
#
loop_
_entity_poly.entity_id
_entity_poly.type
_entity_poly.pdbx_seq_one_letter_code
_entity_poly.pdbx_strand_id
1 'polypeptide(L)'
;MRSLFVLLFPLFILAQEELQTRTQVLMGTFVSISLPPKYNQEITRSFELLKRIENSLSTYDETAVLANLNKDHHVKYDPYLAEALTLSRDYYEQTNGYFDITIGSISKKLYHFGEEKTYSPSRQALQSAHLDIHGIQIDNKQIITDKNITIDLGGMGKGYGADKLSQYLNEKNITKGTIALSGDIRCLDRCEVYLQSPYSEQTFAKIQSKNPQLSISTSGTYRRFATTQSEHHLINPKTASQGREFVSVSLFTTANNAKIDAYATALSVMSRTEALAFLKKNKEIGFVLVDKEGKILYGNLTNLLDIEWLDYKENPTSPSISKNNSTKPESATSLIHPDTTSPKAMAK
;
A
#
# COMPACT_ATOMS: atom_id res chain seq x y z
N MET A 1 25.23 38.91 -55.24
CA MET A 1 25.65 37.79 -54.40
C MET A 1 24.93 37.89 -53.08
N ARG A 2 23.89 37.02 -52.83
CA ARG A 2 23.18 36.94 -51.56
C ARG A 2 23.75 35.75 -50.76
N SER A 3 24.48 36.05 -49.66
CA SER A 3 24.97 35.02 -48.76
C SER A 3 23.81 34.48 -47.96
N LEU A 4 23.55 33.17 -48.10
CA LEU A 4 22.59 32.41 -47.30
C LEU A 4 23.29 31.96 -46.00
N PHE A 5 22.99 32.61 -44.90
CA PHE A 5 23.43 32.16 -43.57
C PHE A 5 22.53 30.99 -43.13
N VAL A 6 23.05 29.77 -43.18
CA VAL A 6 22.39 28.60 -42.60
C VAL A 6 22.72 28.56 -41.12
N LEU A 7 21.75 28.92 -40.29
CA LEU A 7 21.81 28.75 -38.82
C LEU A 7 21.62 27.25 -38.50
N LEU A 8 22.71 26.54 -38.22
CA LEU A 8 22.72 25.21 -37.65
C LEU A 8 22.32 25.32 -36.17
N PHE A 9 21.06 25.07 -35.85
CA PHE A 9 20.65 24.81 -34.47
C PHE A 9 21.16 23.42 -34.05
N PRO A 10 21.96 23.30 -32.98
CA PRO A 10 22.33 21.99 -32.45
C PRO A 10 21.07 21.34 -31.88
N LEU A 11 20.64 20.25 -32.49
CA LEU A 11 19.58 19.39 -31.97
C LEU A 11 20.16 18.66 -30.72
N PHE A 12 19.95 19.20 -29.53
CA PHE A 12 20.21 18.49 -28.30
C PHE A 12 19.17 17.37 -28.19
N ILE A 13 19.52 16.19 -28.67
CA ILE A 13 18.83 14.96 -28.34
C ILE A 13 19.12 14.75 -26.83
N LEU A 14 18.17 15.10 -25.98
CA LEU A 14 18.18 14.69 -24.58
C LEU A 14 18.02 13.16 -24.56
N ALA A 15 19.17 12.45 -24.61
CA ALA A 15 19.18 11.02 -24.38
C ALA A 15 18.57 10.81 -22.97
N GLN A 16 17.44 10.11 -22.89
CA GLN A 16 16.84 9.71 -21.63
C GLN A 16 17.86 8.79 -20.94
N GLU A 17 18.41 9.23 -19.80
CA GLU A 17 19.42 8.47 -19.06
C GLU A 17 18.78 7.15 -18.63
N GLU A 18 19.29 6.03 -19.17
CA GLU A 18 18.78 4.69 -18.89
C GLU A 18 19.01 4.36 -17.42
N LEU A 19 17.97 3.88 -16.71
CA LEU A 19 18.07 3.53 -15.30
C LEU A 19 18.64 2.12 -15.15
N GLN A 20 19.57 1.95 -14.22
CA GLN A 20 20.05 0.65 -13.78
C GLN A 20 19.14 0.13 -12.68
N THR A 21 18.55 -1.05 -12.88
CA THR A 21 17.69 -1.72 -11.89
C THR A 21 18.42 -2.88 -11.23
N ARG A 22 18.33 -2.95 -9.90
CA ARG A 22 18.74 -4.12 -9.14
C ARG A 22 17.59 -4.59 -8.27
N THR A 23 17.46 -5.93 -8.15
CA THR A 23 16.39 -6.57 -7.38
C THR A 23 16.98 -7.51 -6.34
N GLN A 24 16.42 -7.49 -5.13
CA GLN A 24 16.73 -8.40 -4.03
C GLN A 24 15.44 -8.86 -3.34
N VAL A 25 15.50 -9.96 -2.61
CA VAL A 25 14.42 -10.39 -1.71
C VAL A 25 14.70 -9.82 -0.32
N LEU A 26 13.88 -8.88 0.13
CA LEU A 26 13.93 -8.23 1.44
C LEU A 26 12.52 -7.92 1.91
N MET A 27 12.31 -7.81 3.22
CA MET A 27 10.99 -7.52 3.81
C MET A 27 9.89 -8.50 3.34
N GLY A 28 10.28 -9.74 3.08
CA GLY A 28 9.37 -10.81 2.63
C GLY A 28 8.84 -10.63 1.20
N THR A 29 9.49 -9.81 0.36
CA THR A 29 9.07 -9.54 -1.02
C THR A 29 10.23 -9.24 -1.96
N PHE A 30 9.94 -9.11 -3.26
CA PHE A 30 10.90 -8.57 -4.21
C PHE A 30 10.98 -7.06 -4.07
N VAL A 31 12.20 -6.57 -3.88
CA VAL A 31 12.52 -5.14 -3.81
C VAL A 31 13.38 -4.77 -5.01
N SER A 32 12.90 -3.84 -5.82
CA SER A 32 13.62 -3.32 -6.99
C SER A 32 13.93 -1.83 -6.80
N ILE A 33 15.19 -1.47 -7.04
CA ILE A 33 15.67 -0.08 -6.98
C ILE A 33 16.28 0.26 -8.33
N SER A 34 15.75 1.29 -8.98
CA SER A 34 16.17 1.76 -10.29
C SER A 34 16.69 3.19 -10.18
N LEU A 35 17.99 3.38 -10.41
CA LEU A 35 18.64 4.70 -10.39
C LEU A 35 19.54 4.89 -11.63
N PRO A 36 19.91 6.14 -11.98
CA PRO A 36 20.95 6.38 -12.98
C PRO A 36 22.25 5.62 -12.67
N PRO A 37 22.97 5.06 -13.66
CA PRO A 37 24.14 4.17 -13.45
C PRO A 37 25.24 4.75 -12.56
N LYS A 38 25.43 6.07 -12.59
CA LYS A 38 26.39 6.77 -11.70
C LYS A 38 26.11 6.60 -10.22
N TYR A 39 24.88 6.19 -9.83
CA TYR A 39 24.47 5.96 -8.44
C TYR A 39 24.39 4.47 -8.07
N ASN A 40 25.07 3.59 -8.82
CA ASN A 40 25.06 2.14 -8.53
C ASN A 40 25.48 1.80 -7.09
N GLN A 41 26.41 2.57 -6.50
CA GLN A 41 26.81 2.39 -5.11
C GLN A 41 25.67 2.75 -4.13
N GLU A 42 24.86 3.75 -4.47
CA GLU A 42 23.71 4.14 -3.64
C GLU A 42 22.58 3.11 -3.70
N ILE A 43 22.46 2.34 -4.78
CA ILE A 43 21.56 1.16 -4.81
C ILE A 43 22.01 0.14 -3.77
N THR A 44 23.32 -0.16 -3.66
CA THR A 44 23.84 -1.09 -2.64
C THR A 44 23.55 -0.58 -1.22
N ARG A 45 23.83 0.68 -0.94
CA ARG A 45 23.57 1.29 0.37
C ARG A 45 22.08 1.33 0.72
N SER A 46 21.21 1.49 -0.29
CA SER A 46 19.76 1.43 -0.12
C SER A 46 19.32 0.03 0.34
N PHE A 47 19.86 -1.04 -0.24
CA PHE A 47 19.59 -2.40 0.23
C PHE A 47 20.11 -2.65 1.64
N GLU A 48 21.29 -2.12 1.99
CA GLU A 48 21.84 -2.20 3.36
C GLU A 48 20.96 -1.46 4.37
N LEU A 49 20.43 -0.28 4.00
CA LEU A 49 19.48 0.45 4.83
C LEU A 49 18.18 -0.36 5.03
N LEU A 50 17.64 -0.91 3.95
CA LEU A 50 16.42 -1.70 4.02
C LEU A 50 16.61 -2.97 4.87
N LYS A 51 17.79 -3.61 4.81
CA LYS A 51 18.12 -4.75 5.69
C LYS A 51 18.12 -4.37 7.17
N ARG A 52 18.63 -3.18 7.53
CA ARG A 52 18.53 -2.67 8.92
C ARG A 52 17.09 -2.45 9.35
N ILE A 53 16.25 -1.88 8.46
CA ILE A 53 14.82 -1.69 8.71
C ILE A 53 14.12 -3.06 8.89
N GLU A 54 14.42 -4.02 8.04
CA GLU A 54 13.87 -5.39 8.16
C GLU A 54 14.25 -6.02 9.51
N ASN A 55 15.50 -5.87 9.97
CA ASN A 55 15.93 -6.37 11.26
C ASN A 55 15.18 -5.71 12.44
N SER A 56 14.67 -4.49 12.27
CA SER A 56 13.81 -3.85 13.28
C SER A 56 12.36 -4.34 13.20
N LEU A 57 11.80 -4.54 12.00
CA LEU A 57 10.35 -4.68 11.79
C LEU A 57 9.88 -6.11 11.47
N SER A 58 10.79 -7.07 11.25
CA SER A 58 10.41 -8.44 10.90
C SER A 58 9.74 -9.17 12.06
N THR A 59 8.70 -9.94 11.72
CA THR A 59 8.07 -10.92 12.62
C THR A 59 8.47 -12.36 12.29
N TYR A 60 9.30 -12.57 11.25
CA TYR A 60 9.73 -13.89 10.75
C TYR A 60 11.15 -14.24 11.16
N ASP A 61 12.00 -13.25 11.30
CA ASP A 61 13.37 -13.42 11.79
C ASP A 61 13.34 -13.33 13.33
N GLU A 62 13.60 -14.44 14.02
CA GLU A 62 13.60 -14.51 15.48
C GLU A 62 14.60 -13.57 16.14
N THR A 63 15.61 -13.09 15.40
CA THR A 63 16.60 -12.12 15.89
C THR A 63 16.14 -10.67 15.76
N ALA A 64 15.07 -10.43 14.98
CA ALA A 64 14.55 -9.09 14.74
C ALA A 64 13.92 -8.48 16.00
N VAL A 65 14.00 -7.14 16.10
CA VAL A 65 13.52 -6.41 17.28
C VAL A 65 12.04 -6.63 17.53
N LEU A 66 11.20 -6.56 16.48
CA LEU A 66 9.75 -6.78 16.61
C LEU A 66 9.41 -8.23 16.98
N ALA A 67 10.13 -9.22 16.46
CA ALA A 67 9.91 -10.61 16.86
C ALA A 67 10.19 -10.81 18.35
N ASN A 68 11.29 -10.21 18.86
CA ASN A 68 11.61 -10.22 20.29
C ASN A 68 10.57 -9.45 21.11
N LEU A 69 10.06 -8.28 20.63
CA LEU A 69 8.98 -7.55 21.30
C LEU A 69 7.72 -8.41 21.41
N ASN A 70 7.34 -9.11 20.36
CA ASN A 70 6.19 -10.01 20.36
C ASN A 70 6.35 -11.21 21.30
N LYS A 71 7.58 -11.68 21.50
CA LYS A 71 7.91 -12.81 22.38
C LYS A 71 8.00 -12.40 23.85
N ASP A 72 8.80 -11.36 24.12
CA ASP A 72 9.20 -10.99 25.48
C ASP A 72 8.41 -9.81 26.04
N HIS A 73 7.57 -9.17 25.20
CA HIS A 73 6.75 -7.99 25.51
C HIS A 73 7.56 -6.77 25.96
N HIS A 74 8.85 -6.79 25.75
CA HIS A 74 9.78 -5.74 26.11
C HIS A 74 11.05 -5.84 25.25
N VAL A 75 11.49 -4.71 24.68
CA VAL A 75 12.79 -4.56 23.99
C VAL A 75 13.41 -3.21 24.32
N LYS A 76 14.74 -3.08 24.13
CA LYS A 76 15.40 -1.78 24.16
C LYS A 76 14.84 -0.90 23.03
N TYR A 77 14.92 0.43 23.23
CA TYR A 77 14.53 1.38 22.21
C TYR A 77 15.25 1.11 20.88
N ASP A 78 14.46 0.96 19.84
CA ASP A 78 14.92 0.87 18.45
C ASP A 78 14.24 1.99 17.65
N PRO A 79 15.00 2.86 16.94
CA PRO A 79 14.41 4.04 16.30
C PRO A 79 13.48 3.72 15.15
N TYR A 80 13.75 2.65 14.36
CA TYR A 80 12.87 2.27 13.25
C TYR A 80 11.57 1.66 13.76
N LEU A 81 11.64 0.78 14.75
CA LEU A 81 10.45 0.19 15.36
C LEU A 81 9.62 1.26 16.07
N ALA A 82 10.23 2.12 16.89
CA ALA A 82 9.52 3.19 17.60
C ALA A 82 8.79 4.14 16.66
N GLU A 83 9.44 4.56 15.56
CA GLU A 83 8.82 5.40 14.54
C GLU A 83 7.66 4.68 13.85
N ALA A 84 7.84 3.42 13.42
CA ALA A 84 6.80 2.63 12.77
C ALA A 84 5.58 2.42 13.67
N LEU A 85 5.78 2.15 14.97
CA LEU A 85 4.71 2.01 15.96
C LEU A 85 3.97 3.35 16.20
N THR A 86 4.70 4.46 16.25
CA THR A 86 4.12 5.80 16.40
C THR A 86 3.24 6.15 15.20
N LEU A 87 3.76 5.97 13.97
CA LEU A 87 2.99 6.18 12.73
C LEU A 87 1.76 5.27 12.68
N SER A 88 1.91 4.02 13.11
CA SER A 88 0.79 3.06 13.14
C SER A 88 -0.34 3.49 14.06
N ARG A 89 -0.04 4.13 15.19
CA ARG A 89 -1.05 4.70 16.08
C ARG A 89 -1.79 5.86 15.39
N ASP A 90 -1.07 6.73 14.70
CA ASP A 90 -1.70 7.83 13.94
C ASP A 90 -2.62 7.27 12.83
N TYR A 91 -2.19 6.21 12.14
CA TYR A 91 -3.00 5.59 11.09
C TYR A 91 -4.21 4.83 11.65
N TYR A 92 -4.09 4.22 12.84
CA TYR A 92 -5.22 3.64 13.56
C TYR A 92 -6.30 4.71 13.81
N GLU A 93 -5.93 5.85 14.38
CA GLU A 93 -6.86 6.95 14.66
C GLU A 93 -7.48 7.50 13.36
N GLN A 94 -6.66 7.76 12.34
CA GLN A 94 -7.12 8.32 11.06
C GLN A 94 -8.06 7.39 10.31
N THR A 95 -7.92 6.07 10.47
CA THR A 95 -8.77 5.05 9.85
C THR A 95 -9.89 4.58 10.76
N ASN A 96 -10.07 5.22 11.93
CA ASN A 96 -11.06 4.82 12.93
C ASN A 96 -10.93 3.33 13.30
N GLY A 97 -9.70 2.84 13.51
CA GLY A 97 -9.41 1.47 13.93
C GLY A 97 -9.56 0.39 12.85
N TYR A 98 -9.75 0.75 11.57
CA TYR A 98 -9.72 -0.23 10.47
C TYR A 98 -8.31 -0.67 10.09
N PHE A 99 -7.31 0.15 10.38
CA PHE A 99 -5.90 -0.25 10.41
C PHE A 99 -5.48 -0.41 11.87
N ASP A 100 -5.07 -1.62 12.25
CA ASP A 100 -4.61 -1.93 13.60
C ASP A 100 -3.47 -2.95 13.53
N ILE A 101 -2.29 -2.55 13.96
CA ILE A 101 -1.12 -3.44 13.96
C ILE A 101 -1.17 -4.53 15.03
N THR A 102 -2.04 -4.42 16.03
CA THR A 102 -2.27 -5.50 17.02
C THR A 102 -3.05 -6.66 16.42
N ILE A 103 -3.47 -6.54 15.16
CA ILE A 103 -4.02 -7.63 14.33
C ILE A 103 -3.11 -8.87 14.29
N GLY A 104 -1.82 -8.73 14.63
CA GLY A 104 -0.89 -9.82 14.84
C GLY A 104 -1.41 -10.89 15.81
N SER A 105 -2.23 -10.50 16.78
CA SER A 105 -2.92 -11.45 17.68
C SER A 105 -3.87 -12.40 16.93
N ILE A 106 -4.30 -12.05 15.74
CA ILE A 106 -5.10 -12.89 14.83
C ILE A 106 -4.22 -13.44 13.70
N SER A 107 -3.55 -12.55 12.94
CA SER A 107 -2.82 -12.92 11.74
C SER A 107 -1.64 -13.85 12.01
N LYS A 108 -0.92 -13.63 13.12
CA LYS A 108 0.26 -14.42 13.51
C LYS A 108 -0.07 -15.55 14.47
N LYS A 109 -0.81 -15.28 15.54
CA LYS A 109 -1.09 -16.30 16.58
C LYS A 109 -2.16 -17.31 16.17
N LEU A 110 -3.11 -16.96 15.32
CA LEU A 110 -4.23 -17.83 14.99
C LEU A 110 -4.14 -18.40 13.56
N TYR A 111 -3.88 -17.53 12.56
CA TYR A 111 -3.76 -17.97 11.16
C TYR A 111 -2.35 -18.44 10.79
N HIS A 112 -1.31 -17.96 11.48
CA HIS A 112 0.11 -18.19 11.17
C HIS A 112 0.50 -17.71 9.75
N PHE A 113 -0.06 -16.59 9.29
CA PHE A 113 0.28 -16.05 7.97
C PHE A 113 1.77 -15.76 7.85
N GLY A 114 2.37 -16.33 6.78
CA GLY A 114 3.78 -16.20 6.44
C GLY A 114 4.68 -17.27 7.06
N GLU A 115 4.14 -18.22 7.81
CA GLU A 115 4.82 -19.43 8.24
C GLU A 115 4.60 -20.55 7.22
N GLU A 116 5.38 -21.65 7.31
CA GLU A 116 5.23 -22.82 6.44
C GLU A 116 3.84 -23.45 6.52
N LYS A 117 3.22 -23.35 7.70
CA LYS A 117 1.92 -23.91 7.99
C LYS A 117 0.94 -22.83 8.43
N THR A 118 -0.15 -22.71 7.71
CA THR A 118 -1.26 -21.81 8.07
C THR A 118 -2.42 -22.63 8.62
N TYR A 119 -3.29 -21.97 9.41
CA TYR A 119 -4.42 -22.61 10.08
C TYR A 119 -5.72 -21.85 9.81
N SER A 120 -6.85 -22.53 9.93
CA SER A 120 -8.19 -21.96 9.94
C SER A 120 -8.70 -21.91 11.38
N PRO A 121 -8.63 -20.76 12.06
CA PRO A 121 -9.04 -20.65 13.45
C PRO A 121 -10.56 -20.75 13.60
N SER A 122 -11.03 -21.26 14.75
CA SER A 122 -12.44 -21.27 15.08
C SER A 122 -12.96 -19.84 15.26
N ARG A 123 -14.27 -19.64 15.03
CA ARG A 123 -14.92 -18.34 15.26
C ARG A 123 -14.77 -17.87 16.71
N GLN A 124 -14.81 -18.79 17.67
CA GLN A 124 -14.60 -18.49 19.08
C GLN A 124 -13.18 -17.95 19.34
N ALA A 125 -12.15 -18.59 18.77
CA ALA A 125 -10.76 -18.14 18.90
C ALA A 125 -10.57 -16.72 18.31
N LEU A 126 -11.16 -16.46 17.13
CA LEU A 126 -11.11 -15.14 16.50
C LEU A 126 -11.78 -14.05 17.36
N GLN A 127 -12.93 -14.35 17.95
CA GLN A 127 -13.66 -13.42 18.83
C GLN A 127 -12.98 -13.19 20.18
N SER A 128 -12.13 -14.13 20.63
CA SER A 128 -11.36 -14.02 21.88
C SER A 128 -10.01 -13.34 21.71
N ALA A 129 -9.62 -13.02 20.47
CA ALA A 129 -8.34 -12.35 20.22
C ALA A 129 -8.36 -10.93 20.80
N HIS A 130 -7.30 -10.58 21.51
CA HIS A 130 -7.16 -9.27 22.12
C HIS A 130 -6.40 -8.33 21.17
N LEU A 131 -7.04 -7.22 20.84
CA LEU A 131 -6.49 -6.15 20.00
C LEU A 131 -6.57 -4.84 20.79
N ASP A 132 -5.44 -4.21 21.05
CA ASP A 132 -5.37 -2.92 21.74
C ASP A 132 -4.10 -2.17 21.36
N ILE A 133 -4.23 -1.19 20.48
CA ILE A 133 -3.10 -0.33 20.05
C ILE A 133 -2.54 0.51 21.21
N HIS A 134 -3.36 0.81 22.24
CA HIS A 134 -2.97 1.61 23.39
C HIS A 134 -2.14 0.83 24.42
N GLY A 135 -2.17 -0.52 24.34
CA GLY A 135 -1.30 -1.40 25.14
C GLY A 135 0.18 -1.38 24.69
N ILE A 136 0.55 -0.55 23.70
CA ILE A 136 1.93 -0.34 23.25
C ILE A 136 2.48 0.93 23.90
N GLN A 137 3.58 0.83 24.64
CA GLN A 137 4.22 1.95 25.30
C GLN A 137 5.64 2.14 24.76
N ILE A 138 6.01 3.39 24.45
CA ILE A 138 7.31 3.74 23.88
C ILE A 138 7.89 4.88 24.71
N ASP A 139 9.09 4.68 25.19
CA ASP A 139 9.90 5.75 25.78
C ASP A 139 11.32 5.79 25.15
N ASN A 140 12.19 6.66 25.61
CA ASN A 140 13.54 6.84 25.05
C ASN A 140 14.53 5.72 25.42
N LYS A 141 14.12 4.69 26.16
CA LYS A 141 14.97 3.57 26.61
C LYS A 141 14.44 2.23 26.11
N GLN A 142 13.12 2.09 25.97
CA GLN A 142 12.48 0.81 25.76
C GLN A 142 11.14 0.92 25.05
N ILE A 143 10.69 -0.20 24.49
CA ILE A 143 9.36 -0.40 23.94
C ILE A 143 8.75 -1.58 24.69
N ILE A 144 7.53 -1.43 25.19
CA ILE A 144 6.80 -2.44 25.96
C ILE A 144 5.42 -2.66 25.34
N THR A 145 4.93 -3.90 25.40
CA THR A 145 3.54 -4.24 25.02
C THR A 145 2.86 -5.02 26.14
N ASP A 146 1.54 -4.93 26.19
CA ASP A 146 0.75 -5.82 27.02
C ASP A 146 0.91 -7.27 26.55
N LYS A 147 0.88 -8.23 27.52
CA LYS A 147 1.18 -9.65 27.30
C LYS A 147 0.25 -10.36 26.29
N ASN A 148 -0.93 -9.81 26.05
CA ASN A 148 -1.92 -10.41 25.16
C ASN A 148 -1.85 -9.85 23.72
N ILE A 149 -0.96 -8.89 23.46
CA ILE A 149 -0.82 -8.23 22.18
C ILE A 149 0.29 -8.90 21.36
N THR A 150 0.05 -9.06 20.07
CA THR A 150 1.05 -9.40 19.08
C THR A 150 0.95 -8.41 17.92
N ILE A 151 2.07 -7.82 17.54
CA ILE A 151 2.16 -6.78 16.51
C ILE A 151 2.47 -7.42 15.16
N ASP A 152 1.80 -6.95 14.11
CA ASP A 152 2.08 -7.24 12.70
C ASP A 152 2.12 -5.93 11.92
N LEU A 153 3.29 -5.54 11.43
CA LEU A 153 3.53 -4.34 10.63
C LEU A 153 3.39 -4.59 9.11
N GLY A 154 2.90 -5.76 8.70
CA GLY A 154 2.79 -6.14 7.29
C GLY A 154 1.93 -5.22 6.42
N GLY A 155 1.00 -4.47 7.03
CA GLY A 155 0.12 -3.51 6.33
C GLY A 155 0.66 -2.09 6.22
N MET A 156 1.92 -1.81 6.66
CA MET A 156 2.55 -0.50 6.47
C MET A 156 4.07 -0.55 6.32
N GLY A 157 4.69 -1.67 6.68
CA GLY A 157 6.14 -1.80 6.77
C GLY A 157 6.86 -1.66 5.43
N LYS A 158 6.23 -2.07 4.33
CA LYS A 158 6.79 -1.91 2.98
C LYS A 158 6.76 -0.44 2.55
N GLY A 159 5.63 0.23 2.75
CA GLY A 159 5.50 1.66 2.52
C GLY A 159 6.49 2.46 3.36
N TYR A 160 6.69 2.09 4.63
CA TYR A 160 7.69 2.69 5.51
C TYR A 160 9.12 2.50 4.98
N GLY A 161 9.45 1.30 4.51
CA GLY A 161 10.75 1.03 3.86
C GLY A 161 10.97 1.92 2.63
N ALA A 162 9.96 2.06 1.78
CA ALA A 162 10.01 2.92 0.59
C ALA A 162 10.23 4.40 0.97
N ASP A 163 9.57 4.90 2.02
CA ASP A 163 9.76 6.27 2.52
C ASP A 163 11.18 6.50 3.05
N LYS A 164 11.73 5.56 3.83
CA LYS A 164 13.10 5.66 4.34
C LYS A 164 14.15 5.65 3.24
N LEU A 165 13.96 4.83 2.20
CA LEU A 165 14.83 4.84 1.03
C LEU A 165 14.70 6.15 0.25
N SER A 166 13.48 6.65 0.05
CA SER A 166 13.26 7.94 -0.61
C SER A 166 13.91 9.09 0.15
N GLN A 167 13.78 9.12 1.47
CA GLN A 167 14.45 10.11 2.33
C GLN A 167 15.97 10.04 2.15
N TYR A 168 16.56 8.84 2.28
CA TYR A 168 18.00 8.63 2.10
C TYR A 168 18.52 9.12 0.74
N LEU A 169 17.81 8.79 -0.35
CA LEU A 169 18.20 9.20 -1.69
C LEU A 169 18.05 10.71 -1.91
N ASN A 170 17.00 11.32 -1.36
CA ASN A 170 16.80 12.77 -1.41
C ASN A 170 17.91 13.54 -0.65
N GLU A 171 18.37 13.03 0.49
CA GLU A 171 19.52 13.60 1.24
C GLU A 171 20.83 13.55 0.43
N LYS A 172 20.92 12.63 -0.55
CA LYS A 172 22.02 12.52 -1.51
C LYS A 172 21.77 13.33 -2.81
N ASN A 173 20.70 14.12 -2.86
CA ASN A 173 20.25 14.84 -4.06
C ASN A 173 19.99 13.92 -5.27
N ILE A 174 19.56 12.68 -5.02
CA ILE A 174 19.18 11.72 -6.06
C ILE A 174 17.66 11.83 -6.23
N THR A 175 17.27 12.51 -7.30
CA THR A 175 15.86 12.84 -7.57
C THR A 175 15.29 12.08 -8.78
N LYS A 176 16.05 11.17 -9.39
CA LYS A 176 15.62 10.33 -10.51
C LYS A 176 15.64 8.86 -10.14
N GLY A 177 14.59 8.15 -10.49
CA GLY A 177 14.50 6.71 -10.33
C GLY A 177 13.21 6.24 -9.66
N THR A 178 13.17 4.95 -9.34
CA THR A 178 12.04 4.30 -8.67
C THR A 178 12.51 3.34 -7.59
N ILE A 179 11.70 3.24 -6.54
CA ILE A 179 11.82 2.28 -5.45
C ILE A 179 10.53 1.47 -5.45
N ALA A 180 10.63 0.14 -5.56
CA ALA A 180 9.46 -0.74 -5.55
C ALA A 180 9.65 -1.89 -4.56
N LEU A 181 8.76 -2.00 -3.58
CA LEU A 181 8.65 -3.10 -2.63
C LEU A 181 7.34 -3.84 -2.95
N SER A 182 7.34 -4.67 -4.00
CA SER A 182 6.12 -5.28 -4.56
C SER A 182 5.10 -4.21 -4.98
N GLY A 183 3.91 -4.19 -4.38
CA GLY A 183 2.83 -3.23 -4.67
C GLY A 183 3.04 -1.83 -4.09
N ASP A 184 4.11 -1.58 -3.32
CA ASP A 184 4.45 -0.29 -2.73
C ASP A 184 5.58 0.35 -3.54
N ILE A 185 5.26 1.41 -4.28
CA ILE A 185 6.17 2.05 -5.22
C ILE A 185 6.33 3.52 -4.86
N ARG A 186 7.58 4.00 -4.91
CA ARG A 186 7.93 5.41 -4.81
C ARG A 186 8.66 5.84 -6.08
N CYS A 187 8.08 6.78 -6.81
CA CYS A 187 8.73 7.42 -7.92
C CYS A 187 9.50 8.65 -7.41
N LEU A 188 10.80 8.73 -7.65
CA LEU A 188 11.60 9.91 -7.25
C LEU A 188 11.38 11.08 -8.20
N ASP A 189 11.18 10.80 -9.48
CA ASP A 189 10.75 11.75 -10.51
C ASP A 189 9.43 11.27 -11.16
N ARG A 190 9.11 11.74 -12.35
CA ARG A 190 7.96 11.22 -13.10
C ARG A 190 8.22 9.79 -13.54
N CYS A 191 7.22 8.95 -13.35
CA CYS A 191 7.32 7.53 -13.64
C CYS A 191 6.11 6.99 -14.40
N GLU A 192 6.32 5.84 -15.00
CA GLU A 192 5.28 5.00 -15.59
C GLU A 192 5.20 3.71 -14.80
N VAL A 193 3.99 3.31 -14.39
CA VAL A 193 3.71 2.12 -13.60
C VAL A 193 2.47 1.42 -14.15
N TYR A 194 2.40 0.10 -13.97
CA TYR A 194 1.28 -0.70 -14.42
C TYR A 194 0.54 -1.32 -13.23
N LEU A 195 -0.80 -1.29 -13.27
CA LEU A 195 -1.63 -2.00 -12.30
C LEU A 195 -1.94 -3.41 -12.82
N GLN A 196 -1.59 -4.40 -12.02
CA GLN A 196 -1.83 -5.81 -12.32
C GLN A 196 -3.28 -6.19 -11.99
N SER A 197 -3.89 -7.01 -12.84
CA SER A 197 -5.20 -7.60 -12.61
C SER A 197 -5.20 -8.49 -11.36
N PRO A 198 -6.22 -8.40 -10.49
CA PRO A 198 -6.36 -9.33 -9.37
C PRO A 198 -6.72 -10.77 -9.82
N TYR A 199 -7.06 -10.98 -11.09
CA TYR A 199 -7.54 -12.26 -11.63
C TYR A 199 -6.55 -12.93 -12.59
N SER A 200 -5.48 -12.24 -13.00
CA SER A 200 -4.49 -12.76 -13.95
C SER A 200 -3.16 -12.02 -13.82
N GLU A 201 -2.13 -12.53 -14.48
CA GLU A 201 -0.83 -11.86 -14.56
C GLU A 201 -0.81 -10.66 -15.55
N GLN A 202 -1.94 -10.34 -16.19
CA GLN A 202 -2.06 -9.22 -17.11
C GLN A 202 -2.19 -7.89 -16.35
N THR A 203 -1.77 -6.81 -16.97
CA THR A 203 -2.00 -5.45 -16.49
C THR A 203 -3.29 -4.90 -17.08
N PHE A 204 -4.06 -4.13 -16.30
CA PHE A 204 -5.32 -3.55 -16.72
C PHE A 204 -5.30 -2.02 -16.81
N ALA A 205 -4.28 -1.39 -16.25
CA ALA A 205 -4.12 0.04 -16.35
C ALA A 205 -2.65 0.41 -16.38
N LYS A 206 -2.33 1.43 -17.18
CA LYS A 206 -1.06 2.11 -17.25
C LYS A 206 -1.20 3.47 -16.56
N ILE A 207 -0.34 3.76 -15.63
CA ILE A 207 -0.29 4.98 -14.83
C ILE A 207 0.90 5.80 -15.27
N GLN A 208 0.69 7.08 -15.54
CA GLN A 208 1.76 8.05 -15.79
C GLN A 208 1.67 9.19 -14.76
N SER A 209 2.69 9.33 -13.91
CA SER A 209 2.68 10.37 -12.89
C SER A 209 2.80 11.77 -13.50
N LYS A 210 2.02 12.73 -13.00
CA LYS A 210 2.12 14.16 -13.39
C LYS A 210 3.21 14.89 -12.63
N ASN A 211 3.47 14.44 -11.40
CA ASN A 211 4.40 15.06 -10.47
C ASN A 211 5.50 14.07 -10.06
N PRO A 212 6.68 14.56 -9.67
CA PRO A 212 7.65 13.74 -8.97
C PRO A 212 7.11 13.30 -7.59
N GLN A 213 7.79 12.36 -6.97
CA GLN A 213 7.47 11.84 -5.64
C GLN A 213 6.09 11.18 -5.54
N LEU A 214 5.58 10.58 -6.64
CA LEU A 214 4.36 9.80 -6.58
C LEU A 214 4.59 8.54 -5.73
N SER A 215 3.77 8.34 -4.72
CA SER A 215 3.64 7.13 -3.91
C SER A 215 2.46 6.32 -4.43
N ILE A 216 2.63 5.01 -4.54
CA ILE A 216 1.61 4.04 -4.91
C ILE A 216 1.64 2.92 -3.88
N SER A 217 0.48 2.49 -3.41
CA SER A 217 0.35 1.28 -2.61
C SER A 217 -0.84 0.46 -3.06
N THR A 218 -0.65 -0.85 -3.18
CA THR A 218 -1.70 -1.78 -3.60
C THR A 218 -1.83 -2.92 -2.61
N SER A 219 -2.99 -3.02 -1.97
CA SER A 219 -3.43 -4.17 -1.17
C SER A 219 -4.36 -5.06 -1.98
N GLY A 220 -4.20 -6.38 -1.88
CA GLY A 220 -5.03 -7.34 -2.59
C GLY A 220 -5.25 -8.64 -1.84
N THR A 221 -6.44 -9.24 -2.01
CA THR A 221 -6.85 -10.47 -1.32
C THR A 221 -6.29 -11.75 -1.92
N TYR A 222 -5.75 -11.68 -3.14
CA TYR A 222 -5.42 -12.82 -4.00
C TYR A 222 -4.00 -13.39 -3.82
N ARG A 223 -3.11 -12.71 -3.06
CA ARG A 223 -1.69 -13.12 -2.95
C ARG A 223 -1.35 -13.93 -1.71
N ARG A 224 -2.10 -13.79 -0.62
CA ARG A 224 -1.80 -14.45 0.66
C ARG A 224 -3.08 -14.89 1.35
N PHE A 225 -3.25 -16.19 1.53
CA PHE A 225 -4.40 -16.80 2.21
C PHE A 225 -3.96 -18.03 3.02
N ALA A 226 -4.79 -18.47 3.96
CA ALA A 226 -4.53 -19.63 4.79
C ALA A 226 -4.86 -20.94 4.02
N THR A 227 -5.98 -21.56 4.34
CA THR A 227 -6.39 -22.84 3.72
C THR A 227 -7.20 -22.60 2.43
N THR A 228 -7.96 -21.51 2.38
CA THR A 228 -8.80 -21.14 1.23
C THR A 228 -8.61 -19.66 0.88
N GLN A 229 -8.88 -19.27 -0.37
CA GLN A 229 -8.79 -17.88 -0.80
C GLN A 229 -9.69 -16.93 0.00
N SER A 230 -10.78 -17.43 0.57
CA SER A 230 -11.67 -16.64 1.44
C SER A 230 -11.05 -16.31 2.79
N GLU A 231 -9.99 -17.00 3.19
CA GLU A 231 -9.22 -16.80 4.42
C GLU A 231 -7.94 -15.99 4.14
N HIS A 232 -8.07 -14.90 3.41
CA HIS A 232 -6.93 -14.05 3.08
C HIS A 232 -6.48 -13.19 4.27
N HIS A 233 -5.29 -12.66 4.22
CA HIS A 233 -4.61 -11.95 5.31
C HIS A 233 -5.20 -10.57 5.66
N LEU A 234 -6.08 -10.00 4.84
CA LEU A 234 -6.74 -8.71 5.11
C LEU A 234 -7.95 -8.94 6.01
N ILE A 235 -7.74 -8.77 7.31
CA ILE A 235 -8.70 -9.05 8.37
C ILE A 235 -9.17 -7.73 8.98
N ASN A 236 -10.48 -7.58 9.12
CA ASN A 236 -11.10 -6.43 9.78
C ASN A 236 -10.90 -6.54 11.30
N PRO A 237 -10.18 -5.61 11.94
CA PRO A 237 -9.89 -5.66 13.36
C PRO A 237 -11.15 -5.61 14.24
N LYS A 238 -12.22 -4.97 13.76
CA LYS A 238 -13.48 -4.80 14.52
C LYS A 238 -14.35 -6.05 14.55
N THR A 239 -14.20 -6.93 13.55
CA THR A 239 -15.09 -8.11 13.40
C THR A 239 -14.32 -9.43 13.37
N ALA A 240 -12.99 -9.37 13.35
CA ALA A 240 -12.09 -10.52 13.18
C ALA A 240 -12.41 -11.36 11.93
N SER A 241 -13.02 -10.76 10.90
CA SER A 241 -13.37 -11.41 9.64
C SER A 241 -12.64 -10.77 8.45
N GLN A 242 -12.45 -11.53 7.39
CA GLN A 242 -11.84 -11.02 6.15
C GLN A 242 -12.68 -9.94 5.50
N GLY A 243 -12.01 -8.95 4.88
CA GLY A 243 -12.65 -7.98 3.99
C GLY A 243 -13.26 -8.67 2.77
N ARG A 244 -14.43 -8.20 2.27
CA ARG A 244 -15.16 -8.89 1.20
C ARG A 244 -15.64 -7.97 0.07
N GLU A 245 -15.44 -6.66 0.21
CA GLU A 245 -15.96 -5.68 -0.75
C GLU A 245 -15.02 -5.48 -1.93
N PHE A 246 -13.70 -5.45 -1.66
CA PHE A 246 -12.68 -5.18 -2.66
C PHE A 246 -11.67 -6.31 -2.74
N VAL A 247 -11.33 -6.71 -3.96
CA VAL A 247 -10.26 -7.69 -4.22
C VAL A 247 -8.92 -7.01 -4.44
N SER A 248 -8.93 -5.72 -4.85
CA SER A 248 -7.73 -4.90 -5.00
C SER A 248 -8.04 -3.44 -4.64
N VAL A 249 -7.14 -2.83 -3.88
CA VAL A 249 -7.19 -1.42 -3.47
C VAL A 249 -5.84 -0.80 -3.81
N SER A 250 -5.79 0.06 -4.82
CA SER A 250 -4.62 0.84 -5.20
C SER A 250 -4.82 2.31 -4.84
N LEU A 251 -3.90 2.87 -4.07
CA LEU A 251 -3.92 4.27 -3.63
C LEU A 251 -2.71 5.03 -4.17
N PHE A 252 -2.90 6.33 -4.40
CA PHE A 252 -1.91 7.23 -5.01
C PHE A 252 -1.85 8.54 -4.22
N THR A 253 -0.65 9.04 -3.94
CA THR A 253 -0.43 10.35 -3.31
C THR A 253 0.97 10.87 -3.61
N THR A 254 1.25 12.13 -3.33
CA THR A 254 2.62 12.67 -3.27
C THR A 254 3.18 12.71 -1.84
N ALA A 255 2.41 12.24 -0.87
CA ALA A 255 2.82 12.10 0.53
C ALA A 255 3.52 10.73 0.78
N ASN A 256 3.53 10.25 2.01
CA ASN A 256 4.24 9.06 2.45
C ASN A 256 3.59 7.75 1.96
N ASN A 257 4.42 6.81 1.52
CA ASN A 257 4.00 5.45 1.16
C ASN A 257 3.45 4.69 2.37
N ALA A 258 4.08 4.80 3.56
CA ALA A 258 3.61 4.16 4.79
C ALA A 258 2.14 4.49 5.09
N LYS A 259 1.74 5.76 4.88
CA LYS A 259 0.37 6.22 5.07
C LYS A 259 -0.61 5.50 4.15
N ILE A 260 -0.30 5.46 2.85
CA ILE A 260 -1.22 4.85 1.88
C ILE A 260 -1.16 3.31 1.88
N ASP A 261 -0.07 2.67 2.33
CA ASP A 261 0.00 1.22 2.58
C ASP A 261 -0.96 0.86 3.72
N ALA A 262 -0.89 1.59 4.86
CA ALA A 262 -1.84 1.43 5.96
C ALA A 262 -3.30 1.69 5.54
N TYR A 263 -3.54 2.72 4.74
CA TYR A 263 -4.88 3.06 4.27
C TYR A 263 -5.41 2.06 3.25
N ALA A 264 -4.59 1.54 2.34
CA ALA A 264 -4.99 0.49 1.42
C ALA A 264 -5.40 -0.78 2.19
N THR A 265 -4.65 -1.12 3.25
CA THR A 265 -5.01 -2.21 4.17
C THR A 265 -6.36 -1.94 4.86
N ALA A 266 -6.57 -0.74 5.41
CA ALA A 266 -7.83 -0.36 6.07
C ALA A 266 -9.03 -0.39 5.11
N LEU A 267 -8.89 0.21 3.92
CA LEU A 267 -9.97 0.25 2.94
C LEU A 267 -10.36 -1.16 2.44
N SER A 268 -9.38 -2.06 2.37
CA SER A 268 -9.63 -3.46 1.97
C SER A 268 -10.57 -4.21 2.91
N VAL A 269 -10.76 -3.73 4.14
CA VAL A 269 -11.60 -4.37 5.16
C VAL A 269 -12.82 -3.53 5.57
N MET A 270 -12.95 -2.32 5.04
CA MET A 270 -14.14 -1.47 5.20
C MET A 270 -15.29 -1.96 4.32
N SER A 271 -16.52 -1.60 4.69
CA SER A 271 -17.63 -1.65 3.74
C SER A 271 -17.42 -0.65 2.60
N ARG A 272 -18.08 -0.87 1.45
CA ARG A 272 -18.03 0.04 0.29
C ARG A 272 -18.40 1.47 0.69
N THR A 273 -19.44 1.65 1.49
CA THR A 273 -19.91 2.97 1.95
C THR A 273 -18.85 3.68 2.79
N GLU A 274 -18.23 2.97 3.74
CA GLU A 274 -17.19 3.55 4.61
C GLU A 274 -15.93 3.89 3.81
N ALA A 275 -15.49 3.00 2.91
CA ALA A 275 -14.32 3.23 2.07
C ALA A 275 -14.51 4.47 1.17
N LEU A 276 -15.66 4.61 0.51
CA LEU A 276 -15.95 5.78 -0.33
C LEU A 276 -16.11 7.05 0.49
N ALA A 277 -16.70 6.99 1.69
CA ALA A 277 -16.78 8.12 2.60
C ALA A 277 -15.38 8.58 3.07
N PHE A 278 -14.49 7.63 3.38
CA PHE A 278 -13.11 7.90 3.71
C PHE A 278 -12.37 8.61 2.56
N LEU A 279 -12.47 8.09 1.34
CA LEU A 279 -11.82 8.65 0.14
C LEU A 279 -12.40 10.02 -0.25
N LYS A 280 -13.70 10.25 0.00
CA LYS A 280 -14.32 11.58 -0.17
C LYS A 280 -13.75 12.61 0.78
N LYS A 281 -13.41 12.22 2.02
CA LYS A 281 -12.79 13.09 3.03
C LYS A 281 -11.32 13.37 2.72
N ASN A 282 -10.60 12.39 2.14
CA ASN A 282 -9.16 12.46 1.84
C ASN A 282 -8.93 12.67 0.33
N LYS A 283 -9.28 13.85 -0.18
CA LYS A 283 -9.24 14.17 -1.62
C LYS A 283 -7.84 14.21 -2.23
N GLU A 284 -6.81 14.32 -1.41
CA GLU A 284 -5.40 14.25 -1.80
C GLU A 284 -4.94 12.83 -2.13
N ILE A 285 -5.79 11.83 -1.86
CA ILE A 285 -5.51 10.43 -2.15
C ILE A 285 -6.29 10.00 -3.38
N GLY A 286 -5.58 9.74 -4.47
CA GLY A 286 -6.12 9.09 -5.65
C GLY A 286 -6.37 7.61 -5.40
N PHE A 287 -7.32 7.00 -6.09
CA PHE A 287 -7.63 5.60 -5.89
C PHE A 287 -8.11 4.89 -7.14
N VAL A 288 -7.82 3.59 -7.20
CA VAL A 288 -8.41 2.60 -8.10
C VAL A 288 -8.76 1.38 -7.27
N LEU A 289 -10.04 1.04 -7.17
CA LEU A 289 -10.56 -0.09 -6.43
C LEU A 289 -11.15 -1.10 -7.42
N VAL A 290 -10.89 -2.38 -7.20
CA VAL A 290 -11.57 -3.47 -7.93
C VAL A 290 -12.41 -4.22 -6.91
N ASP A 291 -13.73 -4.26 -7.13
CA ASP A 291 -14.64 -4.97 -6.23
C ASP A 291 -14.69 -6.48 -6.55
N LYS A 292 -15.43 -7.24 -5.74
CA LYS A 292 -15.54 -8.69 -5.86
C LYS A 292 -16.22 -9.16 -7.15
N GLU A 293 -17.02 -8.28 -7.79
CA GLU A 293 -17.64 -8.52 -9.09
C GLU A 293 -16.70 -8.17 -10.26
N GLY A 294 -15.51 -7.59 -9.99
CA GLY A 294 -14.54 -7.14 -10.99
C GLY A 294 -14.79 -5.72 -11.47
N LYS A 295 -15.76 -4.99 -10.92
CA LYS A 295 -16.03 -3.61 -11.30
C LYS A 295 -14.94 -2.69 -10.78
N ILE A 296 -14.47 -1.77 -11.62
CA ILE A 296 -13.46 -0.78 -11.28
C ILE A 296 -14.14 0.52 -10.86
N LEU A 297 -13.77 1.01 -9.67
CA LEU A 297 -14.12 2.31 -9.12
C LEU A 297 -12.84 3.14 -8.99
N TYR A 298 -12.86 4.40 -9.42
CA TYR A 298 -11.67 5.25 -9.33
C TYR A 298 -12.05 6.72 -9.09
N GLY A 299 -11.12 7.48 -8.55
CA GLY A 299 -11.32 8.92 -8.31
C GLY A 299 -10.09 9.63 -7.77
N ASN A 300 -10.18 10.96 -7.64
CA ASN A 300 -9.13 11.86 -7.13
C ASN A 300 -7.80 11.78 -7.91
N LEU A 301 -7.80 11.36 -9.18
CA LEU A 301 -6.57 11.09 -9.96
C LEU A 301 -6.06 12.32 -10.70
N THR A 302 -6.93 13.27 -11.06
CA THR A 302 -6.67 14.33 -12.05
C THR A 302 -5.40 15.14 -11.81
N ASN A 303 -5.06 15.42 -10.55
CA ASN A 303 -3.88 16.21 -10.18
C ASN A 303 -2.63 15.37 -9.92
N LEU A 304 -2.77 14.05 -9.84
CA LEU A 304 -1.70 13.12 -9.45
C LEU A 304 -1.10 12.42 -10.67
N LEU A 305 -1.96 11.94 -11.56
CA LEU A 305 -1.56 11.05 -12.65
C LEU A 305 -2.54 11.08 -13.82
N ASP A 306 -2.09 10.58 -14.96
CA ASP A 306 -2.91 10.15 -16.08
C ASP A 306 -3.03 8.62 -16.04
N ILE A 307 -4.20 8.09 -16.41
CA ILE A 307 -4.47 6.67 -16.46
C ILE A 307 -4.96 6.27 -17.85
N GLU A 308 -4.32 5.26 -18.41
CA GLU A 308 -4.73 4.59 -19.64
C GLU A 308 -5.26 3.20 -19.27
N TRP A 309 -6.54 2.97 -19.56
CA TRP A 309 -7.15 1.67 -19.32
C TRP A 309 -6.79 0.72 -20.45
N LEU A 310 -6.20 -0.43 -20.09
CA LEU A 310 -5.86 -1.51 -21.00
C LEU A 310 -7.01 -2.52 -21.04
N ASP A 311 -6.95 -3.51 -21.95
CA ASP A 311 -7.96 -4.55 -22.04
C ASP A 311 -8.09 -5.33 -20.72
N TYR A 312 -9.17 -5.09 -20.00
CA TYR A 312 -9.46 -5.72 -18.72
C TYR A 312 -10.49 -6.83 -18.91
N LYS A 313 -10.13 -8.06 -18.54
CA LYS A 313 -11.07 -9.17 -18.46
C LYS A 313 -11.68 -9.17 -17.07
N GLU A 314 -13.00 -8.96 -17.00
CA GLU A 314 -13.79 -9.13 -15.78
C GLU A 314 -13.60 -10.53 -15.19
N ASN A 315 -13.91 -10.70 -13.90
CA ASN A 315 -13.79 -11.98 -13.20
C ASN A 315 -14.42 -13.12 -14.02
N PRO A 316 -13.68 -14.17 -14.43
CA PRO A 316 -14.20 -15.25 -15.24
C PRO A 316 -15.27 -16.11 -14.56
N THR A 317 -15.46 -15.95 -13.23
CA THR A 317 -16.49 -16.65 -12.43
C THR A 317 -17.77 -15.83 -12.26
N SER A 318 -17.82 -14.57 -12.71
CA SER A 318 -19.06 -13.78 -12.72
C SER A 318 -19.98 -14.28 -13.83
N PRO A 319 -21.31 -14.46 -13.58
CA PRO A 319 -22.25 -14.79 -14.65
C PRO A 319 -22.17 -13.70 -15.72
N SER A 320 -21.96 -14.12 -16.98
CA SER A 320 -21.82 -13.24 -18.14
C SER A 320 -23.00 -12.29 -18.25
N ILE A 321 -22.81 -11.04 -17.88
CA ILE A 321 -23.70 -9.96 -18.25
C ILE A 321 -23.49 -9.70 -19.75
N SER A 322 -24.53 -9.83 -20.55
CA SER A 322 -24.51 -9.76 -22.00
C SER A 322 -23.66 -8.61 -22.53
N LYS A 323 -22.79 -8.95 -23.48
CA LYS A 323 -21.96 -8.02 -24.26
C LYS A 323 -22.84 -7.00 -25.00
N ASN A 324 -23.09 -5.88 -24.39
CA ASN A 324 -23.43 -4.64 -25.08
C ASN A 324 -23.05 -3.49 -24.12
N ASN A 325 -21.83 -3.05 -24.24
CA ASN A 325 -21.31 -1.70 -24.05
C ASN A 325 -19.83 -1.80 -23.69
N SER A 326 -18.99 -1.13 -24.46
CA SER A 326 -17.62 -0.79 -24.11
C SER A 326 -17.68 0.12 -22.87
N THR A 327 -17.75 -0.46 -21.67
CA THR A 327 -17.84 0.29 -20.42
C THR A 327 -16.47 0.81 -20.06
N LYS A 328 -16.25 2.10 -20.30
CA LYS A 328 -15.20 2.83 -19.58
C LYS A 328 -15.44 2.63 -18.08
N PRO A 329 -14.37 2.42 -17.27
CA PRO A 329 -14.51 2.33 -15.82
C PRO A 329 -15.27 3.53 -15.26
N GLU A 330 -16.12 3.30 -14.26
CA GLU A 330 -16.98 4.33 -13.69
C GLU A 330 -16.21 5.21 -12.71
N SER A 331 -16.18 6.53 -12.94
CA SER A 331 -15.56 7.48 -12.02
C SER A 331 -16.39 7.59 -10.74
N ALA A 332 -15.80 7.24 -9.60
CA ALA A 332 -16.46 7.35 -8.31
C ALA A 332 -16.80 8.81 -7.93
N THR A 333 -16.25 9.79 -8.61
CA THR A 333 -16.58 11.21 -8.41
C THR A 333 -18.05 11.48 -8.78
N SER A 334 -18.62 10.74 -9.73
CA SER A 334 -20.05 10.83 -10.12
C SER A 334 -20.98 10.15 -9.10
N LEU A 335 -20.48 9.23 -8.29
CA LEU A 335 -21.26 8.52 -7.26
C LEU A 335 -21.34 9.29 -5.92
N ILE A 336 -20.67 10.42 -5.82
CA ILE A 336 -20.55 11.21 -4.59
C ILE A 336 -21.46 12.46 -4.61
N HIS A 337 -22.39 12.61 -5.53
CA HIS A 337 -23.37 13.69 -5.48
C HIS A 337 -24.31 13.53 -4.28
N PRO A 338 -24.55 14.59 -3.49
CA PRO A 338 -25.48 14.54 -2.37
C PRO A 338 -26.91 14.36 -2.93
N ASP A 339 -27.63 13.41 -2.36
CA ASP A 339 -29.06 13.30 -2.50
C ASP A 339 -29.70 14.60 -1.95
N THR A 340 -30.10 15.48 -2.84
CA THR A 340 -30.87 16.68 -2.47
C THR A 340 -32.34 16.35 -2.43
N THR A 341 -32.76 15.53 -1.47
CA THR A 341 -34.14 15.40 -1.05
C THR A 341 -34.25 15.76 0.43
N SER A 342 -34.27 17.05 0.73
CA SER A 342 -34.83 17.55 1.99
C SER A 342 -36.35 17.25 2.02
N PRO A 343 -36.85 16.62 3.08
CA PRO A 343 -38.29 16.60 3.32
C PRO A 343 -38.76 18.01 3.64
N LYS A 344 -39.64 18.56 2.82
CA LYS A 344 -40.43 19.75 3.16
C LYS A 344 -41.15 19.48 4.47
N ALA A 345 -40.84 20.25 5.49
CA ALA A 345 -41.69 20.37 6.67
C ALA A 345 -43.10 20.81 6.26
N MET A 346 -44.09 19.96 6.46
CA MET A 346 -45.48 20.36 6.51
C MET A 346 -45.78 20.89 7.90
N ALA A 347 -45.95 22.20 7.99
CA ALA A 347 -46.63 22.83 9.10
C ALA A 347 -48.16 22.50 8.99
N LYS A 348 -48.71 21.89 10.02
CA LYS A 348 -50.00 22.21 10.65
C LYS A 348 -50.02 21.64 12.07
#